data_54e59d4ad744e0172663675f97e6f67d
#
_entry.id   54e59d4ad744e0172663675f97e6f67d
#
_cell.length_a   1.000
_cell.length_b   1.000
_cell.length_c   1.000
_cell.angle_alpha   90.00
_cell.angle_beta   90.00
_cell.angle_gamma   90.00
#
_symmetry.space_group_name_H-M   'P 1'
#
loop_
_entity.id
_entity.type
_entity.pdbx_description
1 polymer ?
#
loop_
_entity_poly.entity_id
_entity_poly.type
_entity_poly.pdbx_seq_one_letter_code
_entity_poly.pdbx_strand_id
1 'polypeptide(L)'
;MDWLQVAVLALVQGLTEFLPISSSAHLVLVPVLTEWEDQGLAFDVALHIGSLAAVVVYFRQDLVRMGDSLMSYVRGRGMDEDGRLAGWVLLATFPVGLAALIFKTPIETVMRSPLVIGMSLIGFGLLLGYADWKRRTGRSEYQLTLKDALLIGGAQALALIPGTSRSGITITAALLLGMSREGAARFSFLMSIPVIVLAGGLEISGLIRNPEPIAVSALLVGAVISGISAYVCIHYFLAFIKRIGMQPFVVYRIVLGLWLLWIFW
;
A
#
# COMPACT_ATOMS: atom_id res chain seq x y z
N MET A 1 10.56 18.76 -13.96
CA MET A 1 9.87 17.55 -14.50
C MET A 1 9.17 17.92 -15.79
N ASP A 2 9.30 17.10 -16.84
CA ASP A 2 8.49 17.22 -18.05
C ASP A 2 7.14 16.47 -17.89
N TRP A 3 6.22 16.67 -18.82
CA TRP A 3 4.89 16.06 -18.77
C TRP A 3 4.89 14.54 -18.97
N LEU A 4 5.90 14.00 -19.67
CA LEU A 4 6.07 12.56 -19.84
C LEU A 4 6.46 11.92 -18.52
N GLN A 5 7.40 12.51 -17.79
CA GLN A 5 7.81 12.07 -16.46
C GLN A 5 6.63 12.11 -15.49
N VAL A 6 5.84 13.20 -15.47
CA VAL A 6 4.61 13.32 -14.67
C VAL A 6 3.65 12.16 -14.96
N ALA A 7 3.37 11.92 -16.24
CA ALA A 7 2.42 10.88 -16.64
C ALA A 7 2.90 9.46 -16.29
N VAL A 8 4.17 9.15 -16.57
CA VAL A 8 4.75 7.83 -16.29
C VAL A 8 4.77 7.54 -14.80
N LEU A 9 5.28 8.44 -13.97
CA LEU A 9 5.36 8.23 -12.52
C LEU A 9 3.96 8.14 -11.90
N ALA A 10 3.01 8.94 -12.36
CA ALA A 10 1.64 8.89 -11.87
C ALA A 10 0.93 7.59 -12.24
N LEU A 11 1.11 7.09 -13.46
CA LEU A 11 0.60 5.77 -13.88
C LEU A 11 1.26 4.65 -13.07
N VAL A 12 2.58 4.69 -12.89
CA VAL A 12 3.32 3.71 -12.10
C VAL A 12 2.79 3.69 -10.67
N GLN A 13 2.67 4.83 -10.01
CA GLN A 13 2.12 4.90 -8.65
C GLN A 13 0.71 4.31 -8.58
N GLY A 14 -0.21 4.79 -9.42
CA GLY A 14 -1.61 4.34 -9.34
C GLY A 14 -1.78 2.85 -9.64
N LEU A 15 -1.04 2.30 -10.59
CA LEU A 15 -1.09 0.88 -10.92
C LEU A 15 -0.42 -0.01 -9.86
N THR A 16 0.63 0.48 -9.18
CA THR A 16 1.43 -0.38 -8.30
C THR A 16 1.10 -0.24 -6.82
N GLU A 17 0.39 0.82 -6.39
CA GLU A 17 0.10 1.08 -4.97
C GLU A 17 -0.72 -0.03 -4.31
N PHE A 18 -1.71 -0.56 -5.01
CA PHE A 18 -2.60 -1.60 -4.50
C PHE A 18 -2.19 -3.01 -4.90
N LEU A 19 -1.38 -3.14 -5.95
CA LEU A 19 -0.81 -4.42 -6.33
C LEU A 19 0.28 -4.85 -5.32
N PRO A 20 0.43 -6.15 -5.05
CA PRO A 20 1.43 -6.64 -4.10
C PRO A 20 2.86 -6.67 -4.69
N ILE A 21 3.31 -5.55 -5.34
CA ILE A 21 4.57 -5.45 -6.09
C ILE A 21 5.47 -4.29 -5.68
N SER A 22 5.06 -3.44 -4.71
CA SER A 22 5.81 -2.31 -4.14
C SER A 22 5.90 -1.06 -5.05
N SER A 23 4.95 -0.14 -4.90
CA SER A 23 4.96 1.17 -5.58
C SER A 23 6.24 1.97 -5.27
N SER A 24 6.68 1.98 -4.02
CA SER A 24 7.91 2.67 -3.60
C SER A 24 9.16 2.17 -4.33
N ALA A 25 9.26 0.85 -4.58
CA ALA A 25 10.36 0.31 -5.38
C ALA A 25 10.33 0.86 -6.81
N HIS A 26 9.14 0.91 -7.43
CA HIS A 26 9.01 1.40 -8.80
C HIS A 26 9.29 2.90 -8.94
N LEU A 27 8.81 3.73 -7.99
CA LEU A 27 9.08 5.16 -7.98
C LEU A 27 10.57 5.49 -7.81
N VAL A 28 11.33 4.66 -7.08
CA VAL A 28 12.79 4.77 -6.97
C VAL A 28 13.47 4.30 -8.24
N LEU A 29 12.99 3.20 -8.85
CA LEU A 29 13.62 2.59 -10.00
C LEU A 29 13.43 3.34 -11.30
N VAL A 30 12.26 3.95 -11.52
CA VAL A 30 11.99 4.67 -12.77
C VAL A 30 13.01 5.78 -13.01
N PRO A 31 13.29 6.73 -12.08
CA PRO A 31 14.34 7.72 -12.27
C PRO A 31 15.73 7.12 -12.50
N VAL A 32 16.09 6.07 -11.75
CA VAL A 32 17.41 5.41 -11.89
C VAL A 32 17.60 4.79 -13.27
N LEU A 33 16.55 4.21 -13.86
CA LEU A 33 16.61 3.53 -15.15
C LEU A 33 16.50 4.48 -16.35
N THR A 34 15.86 5.61 -16.16
CA THR A 34 15.62 6.60 -17.23
C THR A 34 16.61 7.77 -17.18
N GLU A 35 17.49 7.78 -16.15
CA GLU A 35 18.39 8.90 -15.87
C GLU A 35 17.63 10.23 -15.62
N TRP A 36 16.37 10.13 -15.20
CA TRP A 36 15.58 11.31 -14.82
C TRP A 36 16.00 11.82 -13.45
N GLU A 37 15.87 13.13 -13.26
CA GLU A 37 15.99 13.70 -11.93
C GLU A 37 14.92 13.15 -10.99
N ASP A 38 15.24 12.99 -9.71
CA ASP A 38 14.29 12.59 -8.68
C ASP A 38 13.11 13.58 -8.64
N GLN A 39 11.91 13.04 -8.61
CA GLN A 39 10.67 13.82 -8.66
C GLN A 39 10.40 14.67 -7.43
N GLY A 40 11.07 14.39 -6.34
CA GLY A 40 10.90 15.07 -5.05
C GLY A 40 9.69 14.60 -4.24
N LEU A 41 9.80 14.83 -2.93
CA LEU A 41 8.81 14.37 -1.94
C LEU A 41 7.40 14.92 -2.20
N ALA A 42 7.31 16.19 -2.62
CA ALA A 42 6.02 16.83 -2.86
C ALA A 42 5.20 16.16 -3.97
N PHE A 43 5.89 15.72 -5.04
CA PHE A 43 5.25 15.00 -6.11
C PHE A 43 4.79 13.60 -5.67
N ASP A 44 5.63 12.87 -4.94
CA ASP A 44 5.27 11.56 -4.38
C ASP A 44 4.04 11.66 -3.46
N VAL A 45 3.97 12.67 -2.60
CA VAL A 45 2.79 12.94 -1.76
C VAL A 45 1.54 13.19 -2.61
N ALA A 46 1.65 13.98 -3.67
CA ALA A 46 0.52 14.25 -4.56
C ALA A 46 0.01 12.96 -5.25
N LEU A 47 0.91 12.10 -5.68
CA LEU A 47 0.55 10.80 -6.26
C LEU A 47 -0.16 9.89 -5.25
N HIS A 48 0.31 9.86 -4.00
CA HIS A 48 -0.35 9.10 -2.92
C HIS A 48 -1.72 9.68 -2.55
N ILE A 49 -1.91 11.00 -2.58
CA ILE A 49 -3.23 11.62 -2.41
C ILE A 49 -4.18 11.19 -3.53
N GLY A 50 -3.71 11.11 -4.77
CA GLY A 50 -4.48 10.59 -5.90
C GLY A 50 -4.95 9.15 -5.65
N SER A 51 -4.04 8.24 -5.30
CA SER A 51 -4.37 6.85 -5.00
C SER A 51 -5.22 6.70 -3.73
N LEU A 52 -5.06 7.56 -2.72
CA LEU A 52 -5.96 7.64 -1.56
C LEU A 52 -7.38 8.02 -1.98
N ALA A 53 -7.54 9.04 -2.80
CA ALA A 53 -8.86 9.43 -3.32
C ALA A 53 -9.53 8.27 -4.07
N ALA A 54 -8.76 7.52 -4.87
CA ALA A 54 -9.26 6.34 -5.58
C ALA A 54 -9.82 5.26 -4.65
N VAL A 55 -9.08 4.86 -3.60
CA VAL A 55 -9.53 3.83 -2.67
C VAL A 55 -10.73 4.30 -1.83
N VAL A 56 -10.76 5.56 -1.43
CA VAL A 56 -11.91 6.14 -0.72
C VAL A 56 -13.17 6.13 -1.60
N VAL A 57 -13.06 6.56 -2.86
CA VAL A 57 -14.19 6.53 -3.81
C VAL A 57 -14.63 5.10 -4.11
N TYR A 58 -13.68 4.17 -4.27
CA TYR A 58 -14.01 2.77 -4.55
C TYR A 58 -14.79 2.12 -3.40
N PHE A 59 -14.32 2.32 -2.16
CA PHE A 59 -14.95 1.76 -0.95
C PHE A 59 -15.94 2.72 -0.27
N ARG A 60 -16.42 3.77 -0.95
CA ARG A 60 -17.28 4.80 -0.34
C ARG A 60 -18.50 4.24 0.39
N GLN A 61 -19.13 3.18 -0.15
CA GLN A 61 -20.29 2.56 0.48
C GLN A 61 -19.91 1.79 1.75
N ASP A 62 -18.77 1.08 1.73
CA ASP A 62 -18.23 0.40 2.90
C ASP A 62 -17.87 1.43 3.97
N LEU A 63 -17.22 2.52 3.60
CA LEU A 63 -16.82 3.58 4.53
C LEU A 63 -18.02 4.29 5.18
N VAL A 64 -19.09 4.52 4.42
CA VAL A 64 -20.35 5.09 4.97
C VAL A 64 -20.95 4.12 5.99
N ARG A 65 -21.10 2.82 5.67
CA ARG A 65 -21.62 1.83 6.61
C ARG A 65 -20.73 1.73 7.88
N MET A 66 -19.41 1.70 7.71
CA MET A 66 -18.44 1.70 8.82
C MET A 66 -18.62 2.92 9.71
N GLY A 67 -18.77 4.11 9.12
CA GLY A 67 -19.00 5.38 9.83
C GLY A 67 -20.33 5.39 10.59
N ASP A 68 -21.40 4.97 9.96
CA ASP A 68 -22.75 4.88 10.56
C ASP A 68 -22.76 3.90 11.74
N SER A 69 -22.09 2.76 11.61
CA SER A 69 -21.96 1.77 12.68
C SER A 69 -21.17 2.30 13.88
N LEU A 70 -20.04 2.97 13.63
CA LEU A 70 -19.27 3.63 14.70
C LEU A 70 -20.10 4.71 15.41
N MET A 71 -20.86 5.52 14.65
CA MET A 71 -21.76 6.52 15.24
C MET A 71 -22.88 5.87 16.06
N SER A 72 -23.43 4.77 15.61
CA SER A 72 -24.45 3.99 16.35
C SER A 72 -23.89 3.44 17.65
N TYR A 73 -22.66 2.94 17.64
CA TYR A 73 -21.95 2.48 18.83
C TYR A 73 -21.75 3.60 19.86
N VAL A 74 -21.28 4.78 19.42
CA VAL A 74 -21.12 5.95 20.30
C VAL A 74 -22.45 6.38 20.92
N ARG A 75 -23.58 6.18 20.20
CA ARG A 75 -24.94 6.44 20.69
C ARG A 75 -25.52 5.31 21.54
N GLY A 76 -24.74 4.30 21.92
CA GLY A 76 -25.14 3.20 22.81
C GLY A 76 -26.03 2.12 22.15
N ARG A 77 -26.10 2.06 20.82
CA ARG A 77 -26.94 1.10 20.08
C ARG A 77 -26.25 -0.23 19.75
N GLY A 78 -25.02 -0.44 20.23
CA GLY A 78 -24.20 -1.61 19.93
C GLY A 78 -23.35 -1.43 18.66
N MET A 79 -22.45 -2.39 18.42
CA MET A 79 -21.52 -2.40 17.28
C MET A 79 -21.83 -3.61 16.40
N ASP A 80 -22.09 -3.36 15.13
CA ASP A 80 -22.31 -4.40 14.12
C ASP A 80 -20.99 -4.83 13.44
N GLU A 81 -21.09 -5.59 12.34
CA GLU A 81 -19.93 -6.11 11.61
C GLU A 81 -19.13 -5.02 10.92
N ASP A 82 -19.77 -3.99 10.38
CA ASP A 82 -19.11 -2.85 9.71
C ASP A 82 -18.33 -2.02 10.73
N GLY A 83 -18.89 -1.78 11.91
CA GLY A 83 -18.19 -1.07 13.00
C GLY A 83 -17.00 -1.86 13.55
N ARG A 84 -17.13 -3.19 13.68
CA ARG A 84 -16.00 -4.04 14.07
C ARG A 84 -14.90 -4.00 13.02
N LEU A 85 -15.24 -4.07 11.73
CA LEU A 85 -14.27 -3.95 10.64
C LEU A 85 -13.54 -2.60 10.68
N ALA A 86 -14.27 -1.50 10.91
CA ALA A 86 -13.67 -0.17 11.10
C ALA A 86 -12.68 -0.16 12.28
N GLY A 87 -13.07 -0.74 13.41
CA GLY A 87 -12.20 -0.86 14.58
C GLY A 87 -10.94 -1.66 14.28
N TRP A 88 -11.03 -2.77 13.54
CA TRP A 88 -9.87 -3.57 13.14
C TRP A 88 -8.96 -2.84 12.15
N VAL A 89 -9.48 -2.07 11.22
CA VAL A 89 -8.70 -1.24 10.30
C VAL A 89 -7.89 -0.19 11.08
N LEU A 90 -8.51 0.52 12.00
CA LEU A 90 -7.84 1.53 12.83
C LEU A 90 -6.79 0.88 13.75
N LEU A 91 -7.13 -0.21 14.43
CA LEU A 91 -6.21 -0.92 15.31
C LEU A 91 -4.98 -1.46 14.57
N ALA A 92 -5.20 -2.07 13.40
CA ALA A 92 -4.13 -2.63 12.58
C ALA A 92 -3.21 -1.55 11.96
N THR A 93 -3.63 -0.28 11.97
CA THR A 93 -2.79 0.85 11.54
C THR A 93 -1.78 1.28 12.63
N PHE A 94 -2.12 1.06 13.90
CA PHE A 94 -1.29 1.55 15.02
C PHE A 94 0.15 1.00 15.02
N PRO A 95 0.40 -0.31 14.80
CA PRO A 95 1.76 -0.87 14.84
C PRO A 95 2.71 -0.24 13.81
N VAL A 96 2.25 0.00 12.57
CA VAL A 96 3.10 0.63 11.54
C VAL A 96 3.36 2.10 11.84
N GLY A 97 2.39 2.83 12.39
CA GLY A 97 2.58 4.20 12.82
C GLY A 97 3.66 4.31 13.90
N LEU A 98 3.59 3.45 14.91
CA LEU A 98 4.60 3.40 15.97
C LEU A 98 5.98 3.01 15.43
N ALA A 99 6.05 1.97 14.58
CA ALA A 99 7.30 1.54 13.96
C ALA A 99 7.92 2.63 13.08
N ALA A 100 7.12 3.38 12.32
CA ALA A 100 7.60 4.49 11.50
C ALA A 100 8.26 5.59 12.34
N LEU A 101 7.69 5.90 13.51
CA LEU A 101 8.29 6.90 14.41
C LEU A 101 9.63 6.42 15.01
N ILE A 102 9.74 5.12 15.34
CA ILE A 102 10.95 4.54 15.97
C ILE A 102 12.07 4.32 14.96
N PHE A 103 11.74 3.81 13.77
CA PHE A 103 12.72 3.36 12.77
C PHE A 103 12.92 4.34 11.59
N LYS A 104 12.46 5.60 11.71
CA LYS A 104 12.57 6.59 10.63
C LYS A 104 13.99 6.69 10.07
N THR A 105 14.97 6.95 10.92
CA THR A 105 16.37 7.19 10.50
C THR A 105 17.01 5.99 9.80
N PRO A 106 16.97 4.75 10.34
CA PRO A 106 17.51 3.58 9.64
C PRO A 106 16.87 3.33 8.27
N ILE A 107 15.57 3.60 8.14
CA ILE A 107 14.83 3.40 6.88
C ILE A 107 15.32 4.38 5.83
N GLU A 108 15.48 5.65 6.19
CA GLU A 108 15.89 6.71 5.26
C GLU A 108 17.35 6.60 4.82
N THR A 109 18.24 6.10 5.69
CA THR A 109 19.69 6.13 5.45
C THR A 109 20.27 4.83 4.89
N VAL A 110 19.76 3.66 5.33
CA VAL A 110 20.39 2.36 5.01
C VAL A 110 19.54 1.51 4.07
N MET A 111 18.22 1.61 4.17
CA MET A 111 17.34 0.63 3.52
C MET A 111 16.94 1.00 2.08
N ARG A 112 17.32 2.17 1.55
CA ARG A 112 16.97 2.61 0.18
C ARG A 112 17.90 2.07 -0.92
N SER A 113 18.84 1.20 -0.59
CA SER A 113 19.74 0.58 -1.55
C SER A 113 18.98 -0.33 -2.52
N PRO A 114 19.29 -0.31 -3.84
CA PRO A 114 18.72 -1.22 -4.81
C PRO A 114 18.88 -2.71 -4.45
N LEU A 115 19.97 -3.07 -3.77
CA LEU A 115 20.21 -4.44 -3.27
C LEU A 115 19.20 -4.82 -2.19
N VAL A 116 18.90 -3.92 -1.25
CA VAL A 116 17.88 -4.14 -0.21
C VAL A 116 16.50 -4.30 -0.86
N ILE A 117 16.17 -3.43 -1.81
CA ILE A 117 14.92 -3.50 -2.57
C ILE A 117 14.81 -4.84 -3.31
N GLY A 118 15.86 -5.27 -4.02
CA GLY A 118 15.90 -6.52 -4.74
C GLY A 118 15.70 -7.74 -3.84
N MET A 119 16.43 -7.81 -2.73
CA MET A 119 16.29 -8.89 -1.74
C MET A 119 14.88 -8.91 -1.11
N SER A 120 14.33 -7.74 -0.78
CA SER A 120 12.98 -7.61 -0.21
C SER A 120 11.90 -8.04 -1.20
N LEU A 121 12.03 -7.66 -2.48
CA LEU A 121 11.12 -8.10 -3.53
C LEU A 121 11.07 -9.62 -3.62
N ILE A 122 12.24 -10.28 -3.63
CA ILE A 122 12.34 -11.74 -3.71
C ILE A 122 11.79 -12.38 -2.43
N GLY A 123 12.32 -12.01 -1.27
CA GLY A 123 11.97 -12.65 0.00
C GLY A 123 10.49 -12.56 0.34
N PHE A 124 9.92 -11.35 0.28
CA PHE A 124 8.48 -11.16 0.52
C PHE A 124 7.60 -11.61 -0.65
N GLY A 125 8.15 -11.67 -1.88
CA GLY A 125 7.49 -12.30 -3.02
C GLY A 125 7.31 -13.81 -2.81
N LEU A 126 8.36 -14.51 -2.39
CA LEU A 126 8.30 -15.94 -2.05
C LEU A 126 7.35 -16.22 -0.88
N LEU A 127 7.35 -15.34 0.14
CA LEU A 127 6.44 -15.46 1.28
C LEU A 127 4.98 -15.29 0.85
N LEU A 128 4.67 -14.34 -0.04
CA LEU A 128 3.34 -14.18 -0.63
C LEU A 128 2.93 -15.43 -1.43
N GLY A 129 3.84 -15.97 -2.23
CA GLY A 129 3.61 -17.21 -2.99
C GLY A 129 3.28 -18.39 -2.09
N TYR A 130 4.04 -18.56 -1.01
CA TYR A 130 3.79 -19.58 -0.01
C TYR A 130 2.44 -19.40 0.69
N ALA A 131 2.11 -18.17 1.10
CA ALA A 131 0.84 -17.85 1.75
C ALA A 131 -0.37 -18.15 0.85
N ASP A 132 -0.29 -17.78 -0.43
CA ASP A 132 -1.35 -18.05 -1.41
C ASP A 132 -1.53 -19.55 -1.68
N TRP A 133 -0.43 -20.30 -1.73
CA TRP A 133 -0.46 -21.75 -1.91
C TRP A 133 -1.01 -22.48 -0.69
N LYS A 134 -0.60 -22.08 0.53
CA LYS A 134 -0.96 -22.77 1.80
C LYS A 134 -2.34 -22.40 2.34
N ARG A 135 -3.02 -21.40 1.81
CA ARG A 135 -4.33 -20.95 2.32
C ARG A 135 -5.29 -22.12 2.49
N ARG A 136 -5.92 -22.22 3.69
CA ARG A 136 -6.77 -23.36 4.05
C ARG A 136 -8.26 -23.05 4.08
N THR A 137 -8.64 -21.83 4.42
CA THR A 137 -10.02 -21.40 4.62
C THR A 137 -10.31 -20.21 3.75
N GLY A 138 -11.53 -19.71 3.75
CA GLY A 138 -11.97 -18.59 2.91
C GLY A 138 -12.67 -17.52 3.72
N ARG A 139 -12.17 -17.20 4.95
CA ARG A 139 -12.78 -16.18 5.82
C ARG A 139 -12.81 -14.82 5.11
N SER A 140 -13.94 -14.12 5.25
CA SER A 140 -14.07 -12.74 4.78
C SER A 140 -13.42 -11.75 5.76
N GLU A 141 -13.30 -10.50 5.34
CA GLU A 141 -12.84 -9.39 6.18
C GLU A 141 -13.73 -9.13 7.40
N TYR A 142 -14.99 -9.49 7.35
CA TYR A 142 -15.95 -9.38 8.47
C TYR A 142 -15.74 -10.44 9.57
N GLN A 143 -15.01 -11.51 9.26
CA GLN A 143 -14.72 -12.59 10.20
C GLN A 143 -13.36 -12.46 10.90
N LEU A 144 -12.76 -11.26 10.81
CA LEU A 144 -11.52 -10.92 11.51
C LEU A 144 -11.73 -10.87 13.02
N THR A 145 -10.71 -11.35 13.74
CA THR A 145 -10.61 -11.23 15.18
C THR A 145 -9.61 -10.15 15.59
N LEU A 146 -9.62 -9.79 16.87
CA LEU A 146 -8.61 -8.90 17.44
C LEU A 146 -7.17 -9.39 17.15
N LYS A 147 -6.95 -10.70 17.32
CA LYS A 147 -5.65 -11.31 17.06
C LYS A 147 -5.23 -11.17 15.59
N ASP A 148 -6.15 -11.40 14.66
CA ASP A 148 -5.89 -11.25 13.24
C ASP A 148 -5.48 -9.78 12.90
N ALA A 149 -6.25 -8.81 13.41
CA ALA A 149 -5.98 -7.39 13.18
C ALA A 149 -4.60 -6.96 13.71
N LEU A 150 -4.22 -7.42 14.93
CA LEU A 150 -2.91 -7.14 15.51
C LEU A 150 -1.77 -7.81 14.73
N LEU A 151 -1.95 -9.06 14.28
CA LEU A 151 -0.94 -9.78 13.51
C LEU A 151 -0.74 -9.15 12.11
N ILE A 152 -1.83 -8.80 11.42
CA ILE A 152 -1.75 -8.12 10.11
C ILE A 152 -1.13 -6.72 10.27
N GLY A 153 -1.55 -5.98 11.30
CA GLY A 153 -0.98 -4.67 11.61
C GLY A 153 0.50 -4.73 11.99
N GLY A 154 0.91 -5.74 12.76
CA GLY A 154 2.32 -6.00 13.06
C GLY A 154 3.13 -6.34 11.81
N ALA A 155 2.58 -7.19 10.94
CA ALA A 155 3.19 -7.50 9.65
C ALA A 155 3.32 -6.25 8.75
N GLN A 156 2.35 -5.31 8.83
CA GLN A 156 2.40 -4.06 8.09
C GLN A 156 3.63 -3.21 8.44
N ALA A 157 4.18 -3.30 9.65
CA ALA A 157 5.41 -2.60 10.02
C ALA A 157 6.61 -3.01 9.15
N LEU A 158 6.63 -4.24 8.63
CA LEU A 158 7.66 -4.69 7.68
C LEU A 158 7.58 -3.94 6.34
N ALA A 159 6.46 -3.31 6.03
CA ALA A 159 6.31 -2.49 4.81
C ALA A 159 7.20 -1.24 4.81
N LEU A 160 7.73 -0.85 5.96
CA LEU A 160 8.72 0.22 6.07
C LEU A 160 10.05 -0.15 5.38
N ILE A 161 10.33 -1.44 5.18
CA ILE A 161 11.49 -1.90 4.41
C ILE A 161 11.15 -1.73 2.92
N PRO A 162 11.92 -0.92 2.16
CA PRO A 162 11.66 -0.71 0.74
C PRO A 162 11.67 -2.02 -0.05
N GLY A 163 10.77 -2.17 -1.01
CA GLY A 163 10.61 -3.42 -1.77
C GLY A 163 9.66 -4.44 -1.14
N THR A 164 9.32 -4.33 0.16
CA THR A 164 8.38 -5.26 0.82
C THR A 164 6.99 -5.24 0.21
N SER A 165 6.49 -4.08 -0.15
CA SER A 165 5.10 -3.81 -0.54
C SER A 165 4.12 -3.87 0.64
N ARG A 166 3.51 -2.74 0.98
CA ARG A 166 2.51 -2.65 2.06
C ARG A 166 1.32 -3.58 1.79
N SER A 167 0.72 -3.50 0.60
CA SER A 167 -0.35 -4.41 0.19
C SER A 167 0.12 -5.87 0.15
N GLY A 168 1.34 -6.12 -0.33
CA GLY A 168 1.92 -7.47 -0.38
C GLY A 168 2.03 -8.12 0.99
N ILE A 169 2.61 -7.44 1.98
CA ILE A 169 2.81 -8.03 3.31
C ILE A 169 1.51 -8.18 4.11
N THR A 170 0.58 -7.22 4.00
CA THR A 170 -0.72 -7.31 4.69
C THR A 170 -1.61 -8.40 4.09
N ILE A 171 -1.65 -8.54 2.76
CA ILE A 171 -2.31 -9.65 2.08
C ILE A 171 -1.66 -10.98 2.47
N THR A 172 -0.34 -11.06 2.49
CA THR A 172 0.40 -12.26 2.91
C THR A 172 0.01 -12.70 4.31
N ALA A 173 0.03 -11.80 5.28
CA ALA A 173 -0.37 -12.09 6.66
C ALA A 173 -1.82 -12.55 6.75
N ALA A 174 -2.73 -11.86 6.06
CA ALA A 174 -4.15 -12.21 6.03
C ALA A 174 -4.41 -13.60 5.42
N LEU A 175 -3.70 -13.96 4.34
CA LEU A 175 -3.78 -15.30 3.73
C LEU A 175 -3.26 -16.39 4.67
N LEU A 176 -2.15 -16.17 5.38
CA LEU A 176 -1.59 -17.10 6.37
C LEU A 176 -2.55 -17.31 7.54
N LEU A 177 -3.35 -16.31 7.89
CA LEU A 177 -4.39 -16.39 8.91
C LEU A 177 -5.70 -17.04 8.40
N GLY A 178 -5.72 -17.48 7.14
CA GLY A 178 -6.84 -18.23 6.56
C GLY A 178 -7.94 -17.36 5.94
N MET A 179 -7.67 -16.11 5.60
CA MET A 179 -8.60 -15.28 4.84
C MET A 179 -8.68 -15.72 3.37
N SER A 180 -9.80 -15.40 2.71
CA SER A 180 -9.92 -15.50 1.26
C SER A 180 -9.02 -14.47 0.58
N ARG A 181 -8.64 -14.69 -0.68
CA ARG A 181 -7.88 -13.70 -1.46
C ARG A 181 -8.59 -12.35 -1.51
N GLU A 182 -9.90 -12.38 -1.71
CA GLU A 182 -10.73 -11.17 -1.76
C GLU A 182 -10.78 -10.47 -0.40
N GLY A 183 -11.09 -11.18 0.68
CA GLY A 183 -11.15 -10.61 2.03
C GLY A 183 -9.79 -10.03 2.46
N ALA A 184 -8.69 -10.74 2.16
CA ALA A 184 -7.33 -10.26 2.43
C ALA A 184 -7.01 -8.96 1.67
N ALA A 185 -7.38 -8.89 0.38
CA ALA A 185 -7.16 -7.70 -0.43
C ALA A 185 -8.04 -6.52 0.01
N ARG A 186 -9.33 -6.74 0.25
CA ARG A 186 -10.26 -5.70 0.72
C ARG A 186 -9.82 -5.12 2.07
N PHE A 187 -9.47 -5.97 3.03
CA PHE A 187 -8.94 -5.51 4.31
C PHE A 187 -7.63 -4.73 4.16
N SER A 188 -6.69 -5.22 3.35
CA SER A 188 -5.44 -4.51 3.03
C SER A 188 -5.70 -3.14 2.41
N PHE A 189 -6.67 -3.02 1.50
CA PHE A 189 -7.01 -1.75 0.85
C PHE A 189 -7.71 -0.78 1.81
N LEU A 190 -8.61 -1.25 2.65
CA LEU A 190 -9.20 -0.41 3.70
C LEU A 190 -8.15 0.10 4.70
N MET A 191 -7.19 -0.76 5.09
CA MET A 191 -6.07 -0.36 5.95
C MET A 191 -5.17 0.70 5.30
N SER A 192 -5.11 0.78 3.96
CA SER A 192 -4.31 1.80 3.27
C SER A 192 -4.77 3.21 3.57
N ILE A 193 -6.07 3.41 3.77
CA ILE A 193 -6.67 4.74 3.96
C ILE A 193 -6.03 5.45 5.17
N PRO A 194 -6.13 4.93 6.41
CA PRO A 194 -5.52 5.59 7.56
C PRO A 194 -3.98 5.65 7.47
N VAL A 195 -3.33 4.66 6.87
CA VAL A 195 -1.86 4.66 6.71
C VAL A 195 -1.40 5.77 5.76
N ILE A 196 -2.02 5.92 4.58
CA ILE A 196 -1.66 6.97 3.63
C ILE A 196 -1.98 8.36 4.20
N VAL A 197 -3.09 8.51 4.95
CA VAL A 197 -3.41 9.76 5.64
C VAL A 197 -2.33 10.12 6.67
N LEU A 198 -1.89 9.16 7.48
CA LEU A 198 -0.86 9.39 8.49
C LEU A 198 0.51 9.70 7.85
N ALA A 199 0.93 8.89 6.86
CA ALA A 199 2.20 9.10 6.17
C ALA A 199 2.19 10.44 5.42
N GLY A 200 1.17 10.71 4.60
CA GLY A 200 1.03 11.96 3.87
C GLY A 200 0.95 13.18 4.79
N GLY A 201 0.29 13.07 5.94
CA GLY A 201 0.25 14.13 6.95
C GLY A 201 1.64 14.46 7.51
N LEU A 202 2.45 13.44 7.79
CA LEU A 202 3.83 13.61 8.25
C LEU A 202 4.70 14.26 7.16
N GLU A 203 4.60 13.81 5.93
CA GLU A 203 5.35 14.33 4.77
C GLU A 203 4.97 15.78 4.46
N ILE A 204 3.67 16.12 4.43
CA ILE A 204 3.17 17.49 4.27
C ILE A 204 3.72 18.40 5.37
N SER A 205 3.77 17.91 6.62
CA SER A 205 4.34 18.70 7.71
C SER A 205 5.84 18.99 7.51
N GLY A 206 6.57 18.08 6.86
CA GLY A 206 7.96 18.25 6.44
C GLY A 206 8.11 19.31 5.35
N LEU A 207 7.25 19.25 4.31
CA LEU A 207 7.23 20.22 3.21
C LEU A 207 6.89 21.64 3.65
N ILE A 208 6.00 21.80 4.65
CA ILE A 208 5.68 23.13 5.22
C ILE A 208 6.91 23.73 5.92
N ARG A 209 7.75 22.89 6.57
CA ARG A 209 8.96 23.34 7.25
C ARG A 209 10.12 23.64 6.29
N ASN A 210 10.20 22.90 5.19
CA ASN A 210 11.22 23.05 4.15
C ASN A 210 10.53 23.15 2.78
N PRO A 211 10.08 24.36 2.39
CA PRO A 211 9.35 24.54 1.13
C PRO A 211 10.27 24.27 -0.07
N GLU A 212 9.85 23.37 -0.94
CA GLU A 212 10.47 23.15 -2.24
C GLU A 212 9.73 23.94 -3.33
N PRO A 213 10.41 24.39 -4.40
CA PRO A 213 9.73 25.01 -5.53
C PRO A 213 8.86 23.97 -6.25
N ILE A 214 7.54 24.17 -6.21
CA ILE A 214 6.57 23.19 -6.64
C ILE A 214 5.78 23.72 -7.86
N ALA A 215 5.78 22.97 -8.96
CA ALA A 215 4.86 23.18 -10.05
C ALA A 215 3.48 22.59 -9.70
N VAL A 216 2.59 23.40 -9.14
CA VAL A 216 1.25 22.98 -8.68
C VAL A 216 0.46 22.25 -9.78
N SER A 217 0.61 22.65 -11.04
CA SER A 217 -0.02 21.97 -12.19
C SER A 217 0.44 20.52 -12.34
N ALA A 218 1.74 20.24 -12.14
CA ALA A 218 2.27 18.89 -12.20
C ALA A 218 1.74 18.01 -11.05
N LEU A 219 1.62 18.57 -9.84
CA LEU A 219 1.04 17.86 -8.68
C LEU A 219 -0.42 17.49 -8.94
N LEU A 220 -1.23 18.43 -9.42
CA LEU A 220 -2.65 18.19 -9.70
C LEU A 220 -2.84 17.15 -10.82
N VAL A 221 -2.13 17.28 -11.93
CA VAL A 221 -2.20 16.34 -13.05
C VAL A 221 -1.72 14.96 -12.61
N GLY A 222 -0.60 14.88 -11.88
CA GLY A 222 -0.07 13.65 -11.33
C GLY A 222 -1.08 12.95 -10.39
N ALA A 223 -1.66 13.69 -9.44
CA ALA A 223 -2.68 13.16 -8.53
C ALA A 223 -3.91 12.63 -9.27
N VAL A 224 -4.39 13.33 -10.30
CA VAL A 224 -5.55 12.87 -11.10
C VAL A 224 -5.22 11.60 -11.87
N ILE A 225 -4.08 11.54 -12.55
CA ILE A 225 -3.65 10.33 -13.29
C ILE A 225 -3.47 9.15 -12.33
N SER A 226 -2.76 9.36 -11.20
CA SER A 226 -2.59 8.34 -10.17
C SER A 226 -3.94 7.86 -9.62
N GLY A 227 -4.87 8.77 -9.34
CA GLY A 227 -6.20 8.43 -8.85
C GLY A 227 -7.00 7.59 -9.83
N ILE A 228 -7.06 7.99 -11.10
CA ILE A 228 -7.80 7.24 -12.13
C ILE A 228 -7.18 5.85 -12.33
N SER A 229 -5.86 5.76 -12.48
CA SER A 229 -5.18 4.47 -12.69
C SER A 229 -5.30 3.56 -11.46
N ALA A 230 -5.24 4.10 -10.25
CA ALA A 230 -5.45 3.36 -9.02
C ALA A 230 -6.89 2.81 -8.90
N TYR A 231 -7.91 3.61 -9.23
CA TYR A 231 -9.30 3.16 -9.22
C TYR A 231 -9.53 1.99 -10.18
N VAL A 232 -9.03 2.11 -11.39
CA VAL A 232 -9.09 1.06 -12.42
C VAL A 232 -8.33 -0.19 -11.95
N CYS A 233 -7.13 0.00 -11.38
CA CYS A 233 -6.31 -1.07 -10.84
C CYS A 233 -7.02 -1.83 -9.72
N ILE A 234 -7.60 -1.16 -8.73
CA ILE A 234 -8.36 -1.80 -7.63
C ILE A 234 -9.48 -2.67 -8.19
N HIS A 235 -10.25 -2.13 -9.15
CA HIS A 235 -11.40 -2.85 -9.74
C HIS A 235 -10.96 -4.15 -10.42
N TYR A 236 -10.01 -4.07 -11.33
CA TYR A 236 -9.54 -5.24 -12.06
C TYR A 236 -8.73 -6.21 -11.18
N PHE A 237 -7.96 -5.71 -10.23
CA PHE A 237 -7.22 -6.56 -9.30
C PHE A 237 -8.15 -7.45 -8.48
N LEU A 238 -9.21 -6.89 -7.86
CA LEU A 238 -10.15 -7.68 -7.06
C LEU A 238 -10.88 -8.72 -7.91
N ALA A 239 -11.20 -8.42 -9.16
CA ALA A 239 -11.77 -9.40 -10.09
C ALA A 239 -10.78 -10.50 -10.50
N PHE A 240 -9.53 -10.11 -10.73
CA PHE A 240 -8.45 -10.98 -11.22
C PHE A 240 -8.00 -12.02 -10.19
N ILE A 241 -7.79 -11.58 -8.92
CA ILE A 241 -7.26 -12.47 -7.87
C ILE A 241 -8.21 -13.61 -7.51
N LYS A 242 -9.51 -13.47 -7.75
CA LYS A 242 -10.48 -14.56 -7.57
C LYS A 242 -10.16 -15.76 -8.47
N ARG A 243 -9.70 -15.49 -9.69
CA ARG A 243 -9.46 -16.51 -10.74
C ARG A 243 -8.02 -17.04 -10.73
N ILE A 244 -7.04 -16.17 -10.78
CA ILE A 244 -5.63 -16.53 -11.03
C ILE A 244 -4.79 -16.56 -9.74
N GLY A 245 -5.23 -15.83 -8.70
CA GLY A 245 -4.52 -15.75 -7.43
C GLY A 245 -3.35 -14.76 -7.44
N MET A 246 -2.39 -14.96 -6.52
CA MET A 246 -1.28 -14.04 -6.30
C MET A 246 -0.03 -14.42 -7.11
N GLN A 247 0.00 -15.58 -7.76
CA GLN A 247 1.20 -16.11 -8.42
C GLN A 247 1.80 -15.18 -9.49
N PRO A 248 1.03 -14.48 -10.35
CA PRO A 248 1.61 -13.55 -11.32
C PRO A 248 2.44 -12.44 -10.67
N PHE A 249 1.98 -11.92 -9.53
CA PHE A 249 2.70 -10.88 -8.78
C PHE A 249 3.95 -11.42 -8.09
N VAL A 250 3.92 -12.68 -7.64
CA VAL A 250 5.09 -13.38 -7.09
C VAL A 250 6.18 -13.50 -8.16
N VAL A 251 5.82 -14.00 -9.33
CA VAL A 251 6.76 -14.14 -10.47
C VAL A 251 7.34 -12.78 -10.85
N TYR A 252 6.49 -11.76 -10.98
CA TYR A 252 6.93 -10.40 -11.28
C TYR A 252 7.95 -9.89 -10.26
N ARG A 253 7.68 -10.03 -8.96
CA ARG A 253 8.59 -9.60 -7.87
C ARG A 253 9.93 -10.32 -7.92
N ILE A 254 9.91 -11.63 -8.16
CA ILE A 254 11.14 -12.43 -8.24
C ILE A 254 11.97 -12.00 -9.45
N VAL A 255 11.35 -11.85 -10.61
CA VAL A 255 12.05 -11.41 -11.84
C VAL A 255 12.65 -10.01 -11.65
N LEU A 256 11.85 -9.07 -11.16
CA LEU A 256 12.32 -7.70 -10.91
C LEU A 256 13.45 -7.68 -9.85
N GLY A 257 13.30 -8.45 -8.78
CA GLY A 257 14.30 -8.52 -7.71
C GLY A 257 15.61 -9.14 -8.20
N LEU A 258 15.57 -10.24 -8.96
CA LEU A 258 16.75 -10.85 -9.58
C LEU A 258 17.44 -9.91 -10.56
N TRP A 259 16.67 -9.19 -11.37
CA TRP A 259 17.18 -8.21 -12.31
C TRP A 259 17.90 -7.05 -11.59
N LEU A 260 17.34 -6.55 -10.48
CA LEU A 260 17.99 -5.54 -9.66
C LEU A 260 19.29 -6.03 -9.03
N LEU A 261 19.29 -7.25 -8.49
CA LEU A 261 20.50 -7.84 -7.95
C LEU A 261 21.57 -8.02 -9.01
N TRP A 262 21.19 -8.36 -10.25
CA TRP A 262 22.14 -8.51 -11.35
C TRP A 262 22.77 -7.20 -11.82
N ILE A 263 22.02 -6.08 -11.81
CA ILE A 263 22.54 -4.77 -12.23
C ILE A 263 23.40 -4.10 -11.15
N PHE A 264 23.02 -4.24 -9.89
CA PHE A 264 23.60 -3.44 -8.80
C PHE A 264 24.52 -4.26 -7.88
N TRP A 265 24.74 -5.53 -8.16
CA TRP A 265 25.70 -6.39 -7.42
C TRP A 265 27.14 -6.09 -7.91
#